data_aa9a1208f3b58cc21c3f29e85c40c5f5
#
_entry.id   aa9a1208f3b58cc21c3f29e85c40c5f5
#
_cell.length_a   1.000
_cell.length_b   1.000
_cell.length_c   1.000
_cell.angle_alpha   90.00
_cell.angle_beta   90.00
_cell.angle_gamma   90.00
#
_symmetry.space_group_name_H-M   'P 1'
#
loop_
_entity.id
_entity.type
_entity.pdbx_description
1 polymer ?
#
loop_
_entity_poly.entity_id
_entity_poly.type
_entity_poly.pdbx_seq_one_letter_code
_entity_poly.pdbx_strand_id
1 'polypeptide(L)'
;TACTYNNIPLDHCHFLDLPFYETGKIQKNPISEADVEIVRNLLREVKPHQIFVAGDLADPHGTHRVCTDAVFAPIDLEKEEGAKWLKDCRNWMYRGAWAEWEIENIEMCVPMSPEELRGKRNCILKHSSQMESAPFLGNDERLFWQRAEDRNHATAELYHSLGLACYEAMEAFVRYI
;
A
#
# COMPACT_ATOMS: atom_id res chain seq x y z
N THR A 1 1.69 -6.25 17.66
CA THR A 1 1.93 -5.52 16.40
C THR A 1 0.83 -5.77 15.38
N ALA A 2 0.78 -4.98 14.29
CA ALA A 2 -0.23 -5.14 13.22
C ALA A 2 -0.15 -6.55 12.58
N CYS A 3 1.04 -7.05 12.29
CA CYS A 3 1.24 -8.39 11.71
C CYS A 3 0.64 -9.48 12.59
N THR A 4 0.95 -9.47 13.89
CA THR A 4 0.42 -10.44 14.85
C THR A 4 -1.12 -10.35 14.96
N TYR A 5 -1.67 -9.13 14.91
CA TYR A 5 -3.12 -8.92 14.92
C TYR A 5 -3.82 -9.55 13.70
N ASN A 6 -3.15 -9.54 12.56
CA ASN A 6 -3.64 -10.16 11.32
C ASN A 6 -3.23 -11.64 11.17
N ASN A 7 -2.74 -12.28 12.23
CA ASN A 7 -2.25 -13.66 12.20
C ASN A 7 -1.12 -13.90 11.17
N ILE A 8 -0.32 -12.87 10.87
CA ILE A 8 0.87 -13.01 10.03
C ILE A 8 2.03 -13.46 10.91
N PRO A 9 2.63 -14.63 10.66
CA PRO A 9 3.80 -15.10 11.39
C PRO A 9 4.97 -14.13 11.28
N LEU A 10 5.79 -14.00 12.32
CA LEU A 10 6.91 -13.05 12.33
C LEU A 10 8.02 -13.42 11.35
N ASP A 11 8.20 -14.69 11.06
CA ASP A 11 9.12 -15.21 10.05
C ASP A 11 8.71 -14.90 8.60
N HIS A 12 7.46 -14.44 8.40
CA HIS A 12 7.00 -13.87 7.14
C HIS A 12 7.11 -12.33 7.09
N CYS A 13 7.68 -11.71 8.12
CA CYS A 13 7.88 -10.26 8.18
C CYS A 13 9.34 -9.92 7.87
N HIS A 14 9.60 -9.36 6.69
CA HIS A 14 10.93 -8.98 6.24
C HIS A 14 11.16 -7.48 6.48
N PHE A 15 12.17 -7.14 7.29
CA PHE A 15 12.62 -5.79 7.54
C PHE A 15 13.91 -5.59 6.74
N LEU A 16 13.83 -4.85 5.63
CA LEU A 16 14.90 -4.82 4.65
C LEU A 16 15.96 -3.75 4.92
N ASP A 17 15.69 -2.81 5.81
CA ASP A 17 16.61 -1.73 6.21
C ASP A 17 17.25 -1.04 4.99
N LEU A 18 16.39 -0.64 4.03
CA LEU A 18 16.84 -0.11 2.74
C LEU A 18 17.65 1.18 2.92
N PRO A 19 18.84 1.29 2.30
CA PRO A 19 19.74 2.43 2.44
C PRO A 19 19.13 3.80 2.14
N PHE A 20 18.20 3.88 1.16
CA PHE A 20 17.54 5.14 0.83
C PHE A 20 16.76 5.73 2.01
N TYR A 21 16.24 4.88 2.91
CA TYR A 21 15.42 5.29 4.04
C TYR A 21 16.26 5.71 5.26
N GLU A 22 17.44 5.17 5.42
CA GLU A 22 18.37 5.34 6.54
C GLU A 22 19.06 6.72 6.57
N THR A 23 18.28 7.81 6.45
CA THR A 23 18.86 9.17 6.40
C THR A 23 18.77 9.91 7.73
N GLY A 24 17.95 9.45 8.66
CA GLY A 24 17.60 10.19 9.88
C GLY A 24 16.84 11.52 9.62
N LYS A 25 16.47 11.80 8.36
CA LYS A 25 15.79 13.00 7.91
C LYS A 25 14.39 12.68 7.39
N ILE A 26 13.51 13.69 7.35
CA ILE A 26 12.18 13.56 6.73
C ILE A 26 12.33 13.26 5.24
N GLN A 27 13.20 14.02 4.54
CA GLN A 27 13.49 13.77 3.12
C GLN A 27 14.41 12.56 2.98
N LYS A 28 13.96 11.60 2.19
CA LYS A 28 14.70 10.37 1.87
C LYS A 28 15.58 10.55 0.64
N ASN A 29 16.59 9.73 0.52
CA ASN A 29 17.40 9.69 -0.69
C ASN A 29 16.63 9.05 -1.86
N PRO A 30 16.99 9.28 -3.11
CA PRO A 30 16.56 8.45 -4.22
C PRO A 30 16.99 6.99 -4.00
N ILE A 31 16.25 6.04 -4.58
CA ILE A 31 16.67 4.64 -4.56
C ILE A 31 18.02 4.47 -5.27
N SER A 32 18.83 3.55 -4.77
CA SER A 32 20.13 3.16 -5.29
C SER A 32 20.08 1.72 -5.82
N GLU A 33 21.12 1.32 -6.54
CA GLU A 33 21.28 -0.08 -6.98
C GLU A 33 21.28 -1.06 -5.80
N ALA A 34 21.81 -0.65 -4.65
CA ALA A 34 21.80 -1.48 -3.44
C ALA A 34 20.38 -1.72 -2.92
N ASP A 35 19.52 -0.70 -2.93
CA ASP A 35 18.11 -0.83 -2.54
C ASP A 35 17.38 -1.79 -3.48
N VAL A 36 17.58 -1.61 -4.78
CA VAL A 36 16.97 -2.43 -5.83
C VAL A 36 17.38 -3.90 -5.67
N GLU A 37 18.68 -4.17 -5.44
CA GLU A 37 19.18 -5.54 -5.32
C GLU A 37 18.67 -6.24 -4.04
N ILE A 38 18.54 -5.54 -2.92
CA ILE A 38 17.96 -6.10 -1.70
C ILE A 38 16.52 -6.55 -1.95
N VAL A 39 15.68 -5.69 -2.54
CA VAL A 39 14.28 -6.04 -2.85
C VAL A 39 14.21 -7.15 -3.89
N ARG A 40 15.06 -7.08 -4.92
CA ARG A 40 15.13 -8.08 -5.98
C ARG A 40 15.42 -9.48 -5.45
N ASN A 41 16.37 -9.59 -4.52
CA ASN A 41 16.72 -10.87 -3.90
C ASN A 41 15.54 -11.45 -3.12
N LEU A 42 14.80 -10.64 -2.36
CA LEU A 42 13.60 -11.08 -1.68
C LEU A 42 12.53 -11.56 -2.68
N LEU A 43 12.30 -10.81 -3.76
CA LEU A 43 11.32 -11.19 -4.78
C LEU A 43 11.67 -12.51 -5.46
N ARG A 44 12.96 -12.75 -5.74
CA ARG A 44 13.47 -14.01 -6.31
C ARG A 44 13.32 -15.20 -5.36
N GLU A 45 13.47 -14.95 -4.05
CA GLU A 45 13.28 -15.97 -3.02
C GLU A 45 11.79 -16.32 -2.88
N VAL A 46 10.94 -15.32 -2.67
CA VAL A 46 9.51 -15.50 -2.36
C VAL A 46 8.70 -15.87 -3.60
N LYS A 47 9.00 -15.30 -4.78
CA LYS A 47 8.26 -15.47 -6.04
C LYS A 47 6.75 -15.28 -5.84
N PRO A 48 6.30 -14.11 -5.38
CA PRO A 48 4.92 -13.88 -4.99
C PRO A 48 3.98 -13.95 -6.20
N HIS A 49 2.74 -14.39 -5.97
CA HIS A 49 1.67 -14.33 -6.97
C HIS A 49 0.97 -12.97 -6.99
N GLN A 50 1.03 -12.25 -5.87
CA GLN A 50 0.48 -10.89 -5.75
C GLN A 50 1.40 -10.01 -4.92
N ILE A 51 1.56 -8.77 -5.36
CA ILE A 51 2.30 -7.73 -4.65
C ILE A 51 1.35 -6.56 -4.47
N PHE A 52 1.21 -6.07 -3.24
CA PHE A 52 0.41 -4.89 -2.92
C PHE A 52 1.31 -3.77 -2.42
N VAL A 53 1.24 -2.61 -3.07
CA VAL A 53 2.10 -1.46 -2.78
C VAL A 53 1.25 -0.21 -2.58
N ALA A 54 1.68 0.68 -1.69
CA ALA A 54 1.04 1.98 -1.55
C ALA A 54 1.30 2.83 -2.81
N GLY A 55 0.24 3.13 -3.56
CA GLY A 55 0.28 3.93 -4.78
C GLY A 55 0.06 5.43 -4.53
N ASP A 56 0.43 5.94 -3.36
CA ASP A 56 0.23 7.32 -2.96
C ASP A 56 1.27 8.24 -3.61
N LEU A 57 1.10 8.49 -4.90
CA LEU A 57 1.99 9.37 -5.67
C LEU A 57 1.87 10.85 -5.28
N ALA A 58 0.82 11.20 -4.54
CA ALA A 58 0.56 12.54 -4.01
C ALA A 58 1.09 12.76 -2.58
N ASP A 59 1.84 11.81 -2.03
CA ASP A 59 2.49 11.92 -0.72
C ASP A 59 3.38 13.18 -0.67
N PRO A 60 3.09 14.17 0.19
CA PRO A 60 3.83 15.42 0.26
C PRO A 60 5.30 15.23 0.68
N HIS A 61 5.62 14.13 1.35
CA HIS A 61 6.98 13.79 1.77
C HIS A 61 7.74 12.97 0.73
N GLY A 62 7.06 12.45 -0.28
CA GLY A 62 7.62 11.62 -1.34
C GLY A 62 8.08 10.23 -0.90
N THR A 63 7.91 9.86 0.38
CA THR A 63 8.38 8.59 0.92
C THR A 63 7.64 7.40 0.31
N HIS A 64 6.31 7.48 0.17
CA HIS A 64 5.52 6.40 -0.45
C HIS A 64 5.91 6.20 -1.91
N ARG A 65 6.17 7.29 -2.65
CA ARG A 65 6.65 7.21 -4.03
C ARG A 65 7.98 6.47 -4.12
N VAL A 66 8.96 6.85 -3.31
CA VAL A 66 10.27 6.19 -3.30
C VAL A 66 10.16 4.72 -2.89
N CYS A 67 9.30 4.39 -1.92
CA CYS A 67 9.02 3.00 -1.57
C CYS A 67 8.40 2.22 -2.74
N THR A 68 7.49 2.84 -3.48
CA THR A 68 6.86 2.24 -4.67
C THR A 68 7.91 1.99 -5.76
N ASP A 69 8.78 2.97 -6.03
CA ASP A 69 9.88 2.83 -6.98
C ASP A 69 10.86 1.71 -6.57
N ALA A 70 11.15 1.57 -5.26
CA ALA A 70 12.00 0.51 -4.73
C ALA A 70 11.42 -0.90 -4.93
N VAL A 71 10.11 -1.03 -5.09
CA VAL A 71 9.45 -2.32 -5.41
C VAL A 71 9.35 -2.53 -6.91
N PHE A 72 9.04 -1.51 -7.69
CA PHE A 72 8.78 -1.67 -9.11
C PHE A 72 10.05 -1.73 -9.96
N ALA A 73 11.11 -0.99 -9.61
CA ALA A 73 12.37 -1.06 -10.32
C ALA A 73 12.95 -2.50 -10.41
N PRO A 74 13.03 -3.28 -9.31
CA PRO A 74 13.45 -4.68 -9.40
C PRO A 74 12.48 -5.57 -10.19
N ILE A 75 11.16 -5.30 -10.17
CA ILE A 75 10.18 -6.04 -10.98
C ILE A 75 10.43 -5.80 -12.46
N ASP A 76 10.71 -4.57 -12.86
CA ASP A 76 10.98 -4.24 -14.26
C ASP A 76 12.29 -4.88 -14.74
N LEU A 77 13.33 -4.91 -13.92
CA LEU A 77 14.55 -5.66 -14.20
C LEU A 77 14.29 -7.16 -14.36
N GLU A 78 13.47 -7.75 -13.49
CA GLU A 78 13.09 -9.16 -13.59
C GLU A 78 12.29 -9.46 -14.89
N LYS A 79 11.46 -8.52 -15.34
CA LYS A 79 10.75 -8.62 -16.64
C LYS A 79 11.74 -8.59 -17.80
N GLU A 80 12.68 -7.66 -17.79
CA GLU A 80 13.71 -7.53 -18.84
C GLU A 80 14.57 -8.81 -18.95
N GLU A 81 14.87 -9.45 -17.83
CA GLU A 81 15.60 -10.73 -17.77
C GLU A 81 14.73 -11.96 -18.08
N GLY A 82 13.43 -11.79 -18.29
CA GLY A 82 12.51 -12.86 -18.64
C GLY A 82 12.21 -13.81 -17.47
N ALA A 83 12.14 -13.32 -16.26
CA ALA A 83 11.85 -14.10 -15.06
C ALA A 83 10.48 -14.79 -15.14
N LYS A 84 10.46 -16.12 -15.15
CA LYS A 84 9.25 -16.91 -15.37
C LYS A 84 8.18 -16.76 -14.30
N TRP A 85 8.58 -16.48 -13.06
CA TRP A 85 7.66 -16.31 -11.93
C TRP A 85 6.75 -15.10 -12.07
N LEU A 86 7.19 -14.06 -12.80
CA LEU A 86 6.39 -12.85 -13.04
C LEU A 86 5.17 -13.09 -13.92
N LYS A 87 5.14 -14.17 -14.71
CA LYS A 87 4.00 -14.50 -15.57
C LYS A 87 2.69 -14.63 -14.80
N ASP A 88 2.76 -15.14 -13.58
CA ASP A 88 1.60 -15.38 -12.72
C ASP A 88 1.51 -14.34 -11.57
N CYS A 89 2.41 -13.35 -11.53
CA CYS A 89 2.41 -12.29 -10.54
C CYS A 89 1.50 -11.12 -10.96
N ARG A 90 0.76 -10.57 -9.99
CA ARG A 90 -0.07 -9.39 -10.16
C ARG A 90 0.38 -8.29 -9.20
N ASN A 91 0.62 -7.09 -9.72
CA ASN A 91 1.07 -5.95 -8.92
C ASN A 91 -0.10 -4.98 -8.75
N TRP A 92 -0.49 -4.71 -7.51
CA TRP A 92 -1.62 -3.88 -7.14
C TRP A 92 -1.17 -2.66 -6.34
N MET A 93 -1.68 -1.49 -6.70
CA MET A 93 -1.49 -0.25 -5.94
C MET A 93 -2.78 0.13 -5.22
N TYR A 94 -2.67 0.50 -3.93
CA TYR A 94 -3.76 1.01 -3.11
C TYR A 94 -3.48 2.44 -2.63
N ARG A 95 -4.51 3.15 -2.12
CA ARG A 95 -4.40 4.60 -1.81
C ARG A 95 -4.24 4.96 -0.34
N GLY A 96 -4.40 4.04 0.58
CA GLY A 96 -4.28 4.35 2.01
C GLY A 96 -5.29 5.38 2.52
N ALA A 97 -4.83 6.50 3.06
CA ALA A 97 -5.66 7.60 3.58
C ALA A 97 -5.77 8.80 2.62
N TRP A 98 -5.26 8.67 1.41
CA TRP A 98 -5.27 9.72 0.39
C TRP A 98 -6.51 9.64 -0.50
N ALA A 99 -6.65 10.59 -1.45
CA ALA A 99 -7.73 10.58 -2.41
C ALA A 99 -7.79 9.26 -3.19
N GLU A 100 -8.99 8.78 -3.47
CA GLU A 100 -9.20 7.54 -4.21
C GLU A 100 -8.71 7.67 -5.66
N TRP A 101 -8.53 6.51 -6.32
CA TRP A 101 -8.30 6.44 -7.75
C TRP A 101 -9.50 6.99 -8.53
N GLU A 102 -9.22 7.55 -9.71
CA GLU A 102 -10.30 7.83 -10.66
C GLU A 102 -10.99 6.52 -11.02
N ILE A 103 -12.33 6.55 -11.07
CA ILE A 103 -13.16 5.33 -11.20
C ILE A 103 -12.84 4.50 -12.44
N GLU A 104 -12.51 5.16 -13.53
CA GLU A 104 -12.13 4.51 -14.78
C GLU A 104 -10.81 3.76 -14.72
N ASN A 105 -9.97 4.03 -13.72
CA ASN A 105 -8.68 3.38 -13.52
C ASN A 105 -8.76 2.20 -12.55
N ILE A 106 -9.85 2.06 -11.80
CA ILE A 106 -9.99 0.99 -10.81
C ILE A 106 -10.22 -0.35 -11.50
N GLU A 107 -9.32 -1.30 -11.29
CA GLU A 107 -9.39 -2.63 -11.89
C GLU A 107 -9.86 -3.71 -10.90
N MET A 108 -9.71 -3.47 -9.61
CA MET A 108 -10.19 -4.38 -8.57
C MET A 108 -10.76 -3.59 -7.41
N CYS A 109 -11.94 -4.00 -6.93
CA CYS A 109 -12.55 -3.53 -5.69
C CYS A 109 -12.82 -4.70 -4.77
N VAL A 110 -12.40 -4.59 -3.52
CA VAL A 110 -12.63 -5.60 -2.48
C VAL A 110 -13.65 -5.05 -1.50
N PRO A 111 -14.88 -5.60 -1.45
CA PRO A 111 -15.88 -5.18 -0.49
C PRO A 111 -15.50 -5.65 0.93
N MET A 112 -15.84 -4.84 1.91
CA MET A 112 -15.60 -5.11 3.32
C MET A 112 -16.91 -5.08 4.08
N SER A 113 -17.10 -6.07 4.97
CA SER A 113 -18.12 -6.04 6.00
C SER A 113 -17.78 -5.03 7.11
N PRO A 114 -18.75 -4.64 7.96
CA PRO A 114 -18.50 -3.82 9.14
C PRO A 114 -17.43 -4.41 10.07
N GLU A 115 -17.32 -5.73 10.15
CA GLU A 115 -16.31 -6.41 10.97
C GLU A 115 -14.93 -6.30 10.39
N GLU A 116 -14.78 -6.50 9.08
CA GLU A 116 -13.51 -6.34 8.37
C GLU A 116 -13.01 -4.89 8.40
N LEU A 117 -13.92 -3.93 8.27
CA LEU A 117 -13.58 -2.52 8.38
C LEU A 117 -13.07 -2.17 9.80
N ARG A 118 -13.73 -2.69 10.86
CA ARG A 118 -13.24 -2.58 12.25
C ARG A 118 -11.88 -3.26 12.43
N GLY A 119 -11.68 -4.41 11.80
CA GLY A 119 -10.40 -5.12 11.78
C GLY A 119 -9.29 -4.26 11.18
N LYS A 120 -9.54 -3.64 10.03
CA LYS A 120 -8.63 -2.70 9.37
C LYS A 120 -8.28 -1.52 10.29
N ARG A 121 -9.28 -0.87 10.91
CA ARG A 121 -9.07 0.20 11.89
C ARG A 121 -8.15 -0.24 13.02
N ASN A 122 -8.47 -1.37 13.64
CA ASN A 122 -7.68 -1.90 14.74
C ASN A 122 -6.23 -2.18 14.33
N CYS A 123 -6.03 -2.63 13.10
CA CYS A 123 -4.70 -2.84 12.53
C CYS A 123 -3.92 -1.53 12.40
N ILE A 124 -4.56 -0.47 11.90
CA ILE A 124 -3.96 0.88 11.81
C ILE A 124 -3.57 1.37 13.22
N LEU A 125 -4.45 1.22 14.19
CA LEU A 125 -4.22 1.62 15.58
C LEU A 125 -3.05 0.88 16.27
N LYS A 126 -2.57 -0.26 15.72
CA LYS A 126 -1.36 -0.94 16.21
C LYS A 126 -0.06 -0.20 15.87
N HIS A 127 -0.10 0.77 14.97
CA HIS A 127 1.04 1.64 14.64
C HIS A 127 1.09 2.87 15.57
N SER A 128 1.19 2.63 16.89
CA SER A 128 1.08 3.66 17.92
C SER A 128 2.04 4.85 17.73
N SER A 129 3.27 4.61 17.26
CA SER A 129 4.24 5.68 16.99
C SER A 129 3.81 6.64 15.87
N GLN A 130 2.89 6.25 15.00
CA GLN A 130 2.38 7.08 13.92
C GLN A 130 1.09 7.83 14.31
N MET A 131 0.44 7.41 15.40
CA MET A 131 -0.83 8.01 15.82
C MET A 131 -0.64 9.41 16.45
N GLU A 132 0.52 9.66 17.06
CA GLU A 132 0.82 10.91 17.77
C GLU A 132 1.58 11.93 16.91
N SER A 133 2.21 11.49 15.84
CA SER A 133 3.24 12.28 15.14
C SER A 133 2.99 12.55 13.65
N ALA A 134 1.89 12.12 13.09
CA ALA A 134 1.59 12.31 11.67
C ALA A 134 0.46 13.32 11.44
N PRO A 135 0.70 14.65 11.61
CA PRO A 135 -0.27 15.66 11.22
C PRO A 135 -0.37 15.65 9.68
N PHE A 136 -1.60 15.56 9.18
CA PHE A 136 -1.84 15.85 7.77
C PHE A 136 -1.66 17.34 7.52
N LEU A 137 -1.07 17.68 6.38
CA LEU A 137 -0.97 19.07 5.95
C LEU A 137 -2.37 19.60 5.60
N GLY A 138 -2.71 20.78 6.11
CA GLY A 138 -3.98 21.45 5.83
C GLY A 138 -4.94 21.47 7.03
N ASN A 139 -6.20 21.81 6.76
CA ASN A 139 -7.24 22.01 7.78
C ASN A 139 -8.06 20.74 8.08
N ASP A 140 -7.58 19.56 7.68
CA ASP A 140 -8.28 18.31 7.91
C ASP A 140 -7.88 17.73 9.29
N GLU A 141 -8.77 17.84 10.26
CA GLU A 141 -8.56 17.38 11.64
C GLU A 141 -8.76 15.86 11.83
N ARG A 142 -9.20 15.15 10.76
CA ARG A 142 -9.42 13.72 10.86
C ARG A 142 -8.10 12.95 11.06
N LEU A 143 -8.15 11.95 11.91
CA LEU A 143 -7.05 11.01 12.10
C LEU A 143 -6.85 10.13 10.85
N PHE A 144 -5.66 9.58 10.70
CA PHE A 144 -5.31 8.73 9.55
C PHE A 144 -6.32 7.61 9.29
N TRP A 145 -6.73 6.89 10.34
CA TRP A 145 -7.70 5.80 10.21
C TRP A 145 -9.09 6.29 9.79
N GLN A 146 -9.52 7.47 10.26
CA GLN A 146 -10.82 8.06 9.87
C GLN A 146 -10.83 8.40 8.38
N ARG A 147 -9.74 8.99 7.88
CA ARG A 147 -9.62 9.30 6.45
C ARG A 147 -9.63 8.03 5.59
N ALA A 148 -8.95 6.97 6.03
CA ALA A 148 -8.93 5.70 5.32
C ALA A 148 -10.33 5.06 5.28
N GLU A 149 -11.09 5.10 6.39
CA GLU A 149 -12.47 4.60 6.44
C GLU A 149 -13.41 5.44 5.58
N ASP A 150 -13.38 6.76 5.72
CA ASP A 150 -14.22 7.67 4.93
C ASP A 150 -14.03 7.45 3.43
N ARG A 151 -12.76 7.23 3.01
CA ARG A 151 -12.46 6.90 1.62
C ARG A 151 -13.09 5.56 1.22
N ASN A 152 -12.96 4.54 2.04
CA ASN A 152 -13.54 3.23 1.75
C ASN A 152 -15.07 3.25 1.70
N HIS A 153 -15.73 4.01 2.58
CA HIS A 153 -17.18 4.24 2.53
C HIS A 153 -17.58 4.97 1.26
N ALA A 154 -16.87 6.07 0.91
CA ALA A 154 -17.17 6.83 -0.29
C ALA A 154 -17.00 6.00 -1.57
N THR A 155 -16.00 5.12 -1.63
CA THR A 155 -15.82 4.18 -2.74
C THR A 155 -17.00 3.22 -2.85
N ALA A 156 -17.46 2.64 -1.73
CA ALA A 156 -18.63 1.74 -1.73
C ALA A 156 -19.91 2.46 -2.15
N GLU A 157 -20.14 3.68 -1.69
CA GLU A 157 -21.29 4.49 -2.05
C GLU A 157 -21.29 4.85 -3.55
N LEU A 158 -20.11 5.19 -4.10
CA LEU A 158 -19.96 5.45 -5.53
C LEU A 158 -20.36 4.23 -6.36
N TYR A 159 -19.86 3.04 -6.03
CA TYR A 159 -20.21 1.81 -6.73
C TYR A 159 -21.69 1.44 -6.55
N HIS A 160 -22.28 1.68 -5.37
CA HIS A 160 -23.71 1.51 -5.15
C HIS A 160 -24.52 2.43 -6.07
N SER A 161 -24.12 3.70 -6.21
CA SER A 161 -24.80 4.66 -7.11
C SER A 161 -24.73 4.25 -8.58
N LEU A 162 -23.72 3.46 -8.97
CA LEU A 162 -23.56 2.88 -10.30
C LEU A 162 -24.33 1.55 -10.49
N GLY A 163 -25.08 1.12 -9.50
CA GLY A 163 -25.97 -0.05 -9.59
C GLY A 163 -25.40 -1.35 -9.01
N LEU A 164 -24.26 -1.32 -8.33
CA LEU A 164 -23.76 -2.47 -7.61
C LEU A 164 -24.48 -2.66 -6.26
N ALA A 165 -24.30 -3.82 -5.65
CA ALA A 165 -24.84 -4.10 -4.32
C ALA A 165 -24.30 -3.11 -3.29
N CYS A 166 -25.10 -2.82 -2.25
CA CYS A 166 -24.71 -1.95 -1.16
C CYS A 166 -23.76 -2.71 -0.23
N TYR A 167 -22.53 -2.21 -0.11
CA TYR A 167 -21.52 -2.69 0.84
C TYR A 167 -21.17 -1.59 1.83
N GLU A 168 -20.71 -1.97 3.01
CA GLU A 168 -20.27 -1.02 4.05
C GLU A 168 -19.09 -0.17 3.57
N ALA A 169 -18.10 -0.80 2.99
CA ALA A 169 -16.90 -0.16 2.51
C ALA A 169 -16.24 -0.97 1.39
N MET A 170 -15.39 -0.34 0.59
CA MET A 170 -14.60 -1.00 -0.45
C MET A 170 -13.17 -0.48 -0.47
N GLU A 171 -12.19 -1.38 -0.66
CA GLU A 171 -10.83 -1.02 -0.99
C GLU A 171 -10.61 -1.15 -2.50
N ALA A 172 -10.13 -0.09 -3.12
CA ALA A 172 -9.90 -0.05 -4.56
C ALA A 172 -8.42 -0.19 -4.90
N PHE A 173 -8.15 -0.87 -6.00
CA PHE A 173 -6.81 -1.14 -6.48
C PHE A 173 -6.69 -0.86 -7.97
N VAL A 174 -5.52 -0.34 -8.35
CA VAL A 174 -5.08 -0.17 -9.73
C VAL A 174 -3.88 -1.08 -9.96
N ARG A 175 -3.81 -1.64 -11.13
CA ARG A 175 -2.73 -2.55 -11.50
C ARG A 175 -1.51 -1.78 -11.99
N TYR A 176 -0.33 -2.17 -11.56
CA TYR A 176 0.93 -1.81 -12.19
C TYR A 176 1.26 -2.84 -13.27
N ILE A 177 1.45 -2.39 -14.51
CA ILE A 177 1.67 -3.25 -15.69
C ILE A 177 3.12 -3.20 -16.14
#